data_c736d0f348c658bc23f6f803b1c44f86
#
_entry.id   c736d0f348c658bc23f6f803b1c44f86
#
_cell.length_a   1.000
_cell.length_b   1.000
_cell.length_c   1.000
_cell.angle_alpha   90.00
_cell.angle_beta   90.00
_cell.angle_gamma   90.00
#
_symmetry.space_group_name_H-M   'P 1'
#
loop_
_entity.id
_entity.type
_entity.pdbx_description
1 polymer ?
#
loop_
_entity_poly.entity_id
_entity_poly.type
_entity_poly.pdbx_seq_one_letter_code
_entity_poly.pdbx_strand_id
1 'polypeptide(L)'
;VQKYATDLNWNLTLEYFPVNLAWYNSLPEDYQKIITDAAWESMAYNNEQNKTEEESYIATCAEAMEINYLTDDQRKAFVEATQPVYDYYISTGLFTQDDMDQIRKVISDFNAKK
;
A
#
# COMPACT_ATOMS: atom_id res chain seq x y z
N VAL A 1 18.82 18.32 7.11
CA VAL A 1 17.67 18.33 6.24
C VAL A 1 18.11 17.96 4.84
N GLN A 2 17.29 17.22 4.12
CA GLN A 2 17.64 16.65 2.80
C GLN A 2 17.49 17.70 1.71
N LYS A 3 18.35 17.63 0.68
CA LYS A 3 18.28 18.50 -0.50
C LYS A 3 17.52 17.83 -1.65
N TYR A 4 17.47 16.51 -1.65
CA TYR A 4 16.93 15.70 -2.71
C TYR A 4 16.00 14.64 -2.14
N ALA A 5 14.91 14.36 -2.83
CA ALA A 5 14.04 13.22 -2.62
C ALA A 5 13.78 12.52 -3.94
N THR A 6 13.57 11.21 -3.91
CA THR A 6 13.18 10.44 -5.10
C THR A 6 11.90 9.69 -4.79
N ASP A 7 10.87 9.93 -5.60
CA ASP A 7 9.62 9.18 -5.51
C ASP A 7 9.80 7.79 -6.11
N LEU A 8 10.02 6.82 -5.23
CA LEU A 8 10.15 5.42 -5.62
C LEU A 8 8.81 4.72 -5.77
N ASN A 9 7.78 5.21 -5.07
CA ASN A 9 6.48 4.54 -4.98
C ASN A 9 6.65 3.03 -4.68
N TRP A 10 7.49 2.73 -3.67
CA TRP A 10 7.98 1.38 -3.41
C TRP A 10 7.13 0.61 -2.41
N ASN A 11 6.29 1.29 -1.66
CA ASN A 11 5.51 0.72 -0.58
C ASN A 11 4.07 1.24 -0.60
N LEU A 12 3.14 0.36 -0.26
CA LEU A 12 1.77 0.70 0.06
C LEU A 12 1.53 0.37 1.54
N THR A 13 1.28 1.40 2.34
CA THR A 13 0.91 1.21 3.74
C THR A 13 -0.56 0.81 3.83
N LEU A 14 -0.81 -0.37 4.41
CA LEU A 14 -2.16 -0.86 4.64
C LEU A 14 -2.55 -0.60 6.10
N GLU A 15 -3.67 0.07 6.29
CA GLU A 15 -4.29 0.26 7.58
C GLU A 15 -5.27 -0.87 7.87
N TYR A 16 -5.24 -1.40 9.10
CA TYR A 16 -6.13 -2.47 9.54
C TYR A 16 -6.99 -1.99 10.70
N PHE A 17 -8.21 -2.47 10.73
CA PHE A 17 -9.14 -2.26 11.84
C PHE A 17 -9.50 -3.59 12.52
N PRO A 18 -8.53 -4.23 13.22
CA PRO A 18 -8.75 -5.55 13.80
C PRO A 18 -9.61 -5.46 15.06
N VAL A 19 -10.54 -6.40 15.18
CA VAL A 19 -11.34 -6.59 16.38
C VAL A 19 -11.28 -8.05 16.82
N ASN A 20 -11.44 -8.31 18.12
CA ASN A 20 -11.56 -9.67 18.62
C ASN A 20 -12.87 -10.27 18.11
N LEU A 21 -12.79 -11.38 17.37
CA LEU A 21 -13.93 -12.01 16.73
C LEU A 21 -15.00 -12.49 17.75
N ALA A 22 -14.57 -13.07 18.88
CA ALA A 22 -15.50 -13.52 19.89
C ALA A 22 -16.25 -12.36 20.55
N TRP A 23 -15.56 -11.27 20.81
CA TRP A 23 -16.20 -10.05 21.30
C TRP A 23 -17.18 -9.48 20.27
N TYR A 24 -16.79 -9.33 19.01
CA TYR A 24 -17.65 -8.81 17.95
C TYR A 24 -18.92 -9.67 17.80
N ASN A 25 -18.78 -10.99 17.79
CA ASN A 25 -19.91 -11.92 17.68
C ASN A 25 -20.80 -11.94 18.94
N SER A 26 -20.33 -11.45 20.08
CA SER A 26 -21.14 -11.32 21.30
C SER A 26 -22.03 -10.08 21.32
N LEU A 27 -21.82 -9.15 20.41
CA LEU A 27 -22.62 -7.94 20.30
C LEU A 27 -23.97 -8.23 19.63
N PRO A 28 -25.03 -7.46 19.97
CA PRO A 28 -26.25 -7.44 19.19
C PRO A 28 -25.98 -7.07 17.72
N GLU A 29 -26.78 -7.59 16.79
CA GLU A 29 -26.58 -7.41 15.35
C GLU A 29 -26.56 -5.94 14.92
N ASP A 30 -27.38 -5.09 15.54
CA ASP A 30 -27.40 -3.66 15.29
C ASP A 30 -26.09 -2.97 15.66
N TYR A 31 -25.44 -3.38 16.76
CA TYR A 31 -24.12 -2.88 17.13
C TYR A 31 -23.02 -3.40 16.21
N GLN A 32 -23.08 -4.67 15.80
CA GLN A 32 -22.15 -5.20 14.80
C GLN A 32 -22.23 -4.38 13.50
N LYS A 33 -23.45 -4.07 13.07
CA LYS A 33 -23.68 -3.24 11.87
C LYS A 33 -23.12 -1.83 12.04
N ILE A 34 -23.39 -1.16 13.17
CA ILE A 34 -22.88 0.20 13.45
C ILE A 34 -21.34 0.23 13.38
N ILE A 35 -20.67 -0.74 14.01
CA ILE A 35 -19.20 -0.82 14.01
C ILE A 35 -18.67 -1.04 12.59
N THR A 36 -19.29 -1.94 11.83
CA THR A 36 -18.89 -2.22 10.47
C THR A 36 -19.09 -1.02 9.54
N ASP A 37 -20.23 -0.38 9.61
CA ASP A 37 -20.54 0.82 8.81
C ASP A 37 -19.57 1.96 9.15
N ALA A 38 -19.32 2.21 10.44
CA ALA A 38 -18.38 3.24 10.88
C ALA A 38 -16.94 2.95 10.45
N ALA A 39 -16.52 1.68 10.43
CA ALA A 39 -15.20 1.30 9.92
C ALA A 39 -15.08 1.58 8.41
N TRP A 40 -16.07 1.22 7.62
CA TRP A 40 -16.09 1.49 6.18
C TRP A 40 -16.13 2.99 5.88
N GLU A 41 -16.93 3.77 6.60
CA GLU A 41 -16.99 5.23 6.46
C GLU A 41 -15.64 5.87 6.81
N SER A 42 -15.03 5.44 7.91
CA SER A 42 -13.68 5.90 8.32
C SER A 42 -12.62 5.59 7.28
N MET A 43 -12.63 4.38 6.71
CA MET A 43 -11.69 3.99 5.65
C MET A 43 -11.88 4.82 4.38
N ALA A 44 -13.12 5.05 3.97
CA ALA A 44 -13.42 5.88 2.80
C ALA A 44 -12.95 7.33 3.01
N TYR A 45 -13.23 7.90 4.18
CA TYR A 45 -12.76 9.23 4.56
C TYR A 45 -11.24 9.33 4.57
N ASN A 46 -10.56 8.36 5.20
CA ASN A 46 -9.10 8.33 5.27
C ASN A 46 -8.45 8.25 3.87
N ASN A 47 -8.99 7.43 2.99
CA ASN A 47 -8.49 7.32 1.62
C ASN A 47 -8.62 8.64 0.84
N GLU A 48 -9.71 9.37 1.02
CA GLU A 48 -9.91 10.66 0.36
C GLU A 48 -8.99 11.74 0.95
N GLN A 49 -8.83 11.77 2.29
CA GLN A 49 -7.92 12.71 2.95
C GLN A 49 -6.47 12.45 2.57
N ASN A 50 -6.01 11.20 2.61
CA ASN A 50 -4.65 10.84 2.22
C ASN A 50 -4.31 11.31 0.81
N LYS A 51 -5.23 11.14 -0.14
CA LYS A 51 -5.02 11.59 -1.52
C LYS A 51 -4.82 13.12 -1.61
N THR A 52 -5.64 13.87 -0.89
CA THR A 52 -5.58 15.35 -0.90
C THR A 52 -4.35 15.85 -0.15
N GLU A 53 -4.03 15.24 0.98
CA GLU A 53 -2.88 15.62 1.82
C GLU A 53 -1.55 15.25 1.16
N GLU A 54 -1.45 14.13 0.47
CA GLU A 54 -0.23 13.71 -0.24
C GLU A 54 0.19 14.76 -1.27
N GLU A 55 -0.73 15.25 -2.09
CA GLU A 55 -0.46 16.30 -3.06
C GLU A 55 0.04 17.59 -2.39
N SER A 56 -0.56 17.97 -1.27
CA SER A 56 -0.18 19.15 -0.48
C SER A 56 1.21 19.01 0.15
N TYR A 57 1.52 17.83 0.70
CA TYR A 57 2.82 17.57 1.32
C TYR A 57 3.94 17.51 0.29
N ILE A 58 3.69 16.92 -0.89
CA ILE A 58 4.64 16.93 -2.00
C ILE A 58 4.95 18.36 -2.43
N ALA A 59 3.93 19.22 -2.57
CA ALA A 59 4.12 20.63 -2.91
C ALA A 59 4.96 21.37 -1.86
N THR A 60 4.65 21.16 -0.57
CA THR A 60 5.42 21.74 0.53
C THR A 60 6.89 21.26 0.55
N CYS A 61 7.11 19.97 0.29
CA CYS A 61 8.46 19.42 0.20
C CYS A 61 9.24 20.01 -0.98
N ALA A 62 8.59 20.24 -2.11
CA ALA A 62 9.21 20.81 -3.31
C ALA A 62 9.69 22.26 -3.14
N GLU A 63 9.19 22.98 -2.15
CA GLU A 63 9.73 24.31 -1.80
C GLU A 63 11.14 24.25 -1.19
N ALA A 64 11.48 23.13 -0.52
CA ALA A 64 12.71 22.99 0.26
C ALA A 64 13.68 21.96 -0.33
N MET A 65 13.24 21.10 -1.25
CA MET A 65 14.05 20.04 -1.84
C MET A 65 13.69 19.79 -3.31
N GLU A 66 14.64 19.26 -4.05
CA GLU A 66 14.41 18.76 -5.40
C GLU A 66 13.80 17.36 -5.35
N ILE A 67 12.61 17.20 -5.93
CA ILE A 67 11.92 15.91 -5.99
C ILE A 67 12.14 15.29 -7.37
N ASN A 68 12.76 14.13 -7.40
CA ASN A 68 13.02 13.37 -8.61
C ASN A 68 11.93 12.30 -8.79
N TYR A 69 11.37 12.25 -9.98
CA TYR A 69 10.43 11.21 -10.39
C TYR A 69 11.12 10.22 -11.32
N LEU A 70 10.94 8.93 -11.08
CA LEU A 70 11.57 7.90 -11.90
C LEU A 70 10.88 7.77 -13.25
N THR A 71 11.68 7.61 -14.30
CA THR A 71 11.20 7.10 -15.59
C THR A 71 10.87 5.60 -15.46
N ASP A 72 10.11 5.06 -16.43
CA ASP A 72 9.76 3.62 -16.44
C ASP A 72 11.02 2.73 -16.48
N ASP A 73 12.04 3.10 -17.24
CA ASP A 73 13.31 2.37 -17.31
C ASP A 73 14.06 2.39 -15.96
N GLN A 74 14.08 3.54 -15.29
CA GLN A 74 14.68 3.65 -13.96
C GLN A 74 13.92 2.81 -12.94
N ARG A 75 12.59 2.86 -12.95
CA ARG A 75 11.73 2.04 -12.10
C ARG A 75 11.98 0.55 -12.34
N LYS A 76 12.07 0.14 -13.60
CA LYS A 76 12.37 -1.23 -13.97
C LYS A 76 13.71 -1.70 -13.41
N ALA A 77 14.76 -0.85 -13.47
CA ALA A 77 16.06 -1.16 -12.88
C ALA A 77 15.98 -1.39 -11.35
N PHE A 78 15.18 -0.61 -10.62
CA PHE A 78 14.92 -0.84 -9.20
C PHE A 78 14.19 -2.17 -8.95
N VAL A 79 13.17 -2.49 -9.74
CA VAL A 79 12.43 -3.76 -9.63
C VAL A 79 13.35 -4.95 -9.87
N GLU A 80 14.21 -4.88 -10.89
CA GLU A 80 15.19 -5.93 -11.19
C GLU A 80 16.21 -6.09 -10.05
N ALA A 81 16.70 -4.99 -9.50
CA ALA A 81 17.67 -5.00 -8.40
C ALA A 81 17.10 -5.59 -7.08
N THR A 82 15.77 -5.53 -6.90
CA THR A 82 15.09 -6.10 -5.71
C THR A 82 14.72 -7.58 -5.86
N GLN A 83 14.84 -8.16 -7.05
CA GLN A 83 14.48 -9.57 -7.28
C GLN A 83 15.17 -10.55 -6.31
N PRO A 84 16.46 -10.42 -5.96
CA PRO A 84 17.13 -11.30 -5.00
C PRO A 84 16.48 -11.32 -3.61
N VAL A 85 15.75 -10.26 -3.23
CA VAL A 85 15.03 -10.20 -1.95
C VAL A 85 13.87 -11.21 -1.95
N TYR A 86 13.14 -11.29 -3.05
CA TYR A 86 12.06 -12.28 -3.19
C TYR A 86 12.59 -13.71 -3.17
N ASP A 87 13.68 -13.97 -3.91
CA ASP A 87 14.33 -15.27 -3.97
C ASP A 87 14.81 -15.71 -2.57
N TYR A 88 15.37 -14.78 -1.79
CA TYR A 88 15.77 -15.02 -0.41
C TYR A 88 14.58 -15.43 0.46
N TYR A 89 13.49 -14.69 0.46
CA TYR A 89 12.34 -14.99 1.32
C TYR A 89 11.59 -16.24 0.88
N ILE A 90 11.56 -16.57 -0.40
CA ILE A 90 11.07 -17.87 -0.88
C ILE A 90 11.96 -18.99 -0.34
N SER A 91 13.28 -18.84 -0.38
CA SER A 91 14.23 -19.85 0.12
C SER A 91 14.13 -20.08 1.63
N THR A 92 13.72 -19.08 2.39
CA THR A 92 13.48 -19.19 3.84
C THR A 92 12.11 -19.75 4.20
N GLY A 93 11.22 -19.93 3.22
CA GLY A 93 9.85 -20.43 3.42
C GLY A 93 8.90 -19.40 4.05
N LEU A 94 9.25 -18.10 4.06
CA LEU A 94 8.36 -17.05 4.55
C LEU A 94 7.12 -16.92 3.66
N PHE A 95 7.30 -17.09 2.36
CA PHE A 95 6.24 -17.25 1.37
C PHE A 95 6.69 -18.16 0.23
N THR A 96 5.75 -18.63 -0.57
CA THR A 96 6.00 -19.58 -1.63
C THR A 96 6.12 -18.89 -3.00
N GLN A 97 6.65 -19.61 -4.00
CA GLN A 97 6.62 -19.12 -5.39
C GLN A 97 5.16 -18.94 -5.87
N ASP A 98 4.24 -19.81 -5.43
CA ASP A 98 2.82 -19.71 -5.79
C ASP A 98 2.18 -18.42 -5.25
N ASP A 99 2.51 -18.00 -4.03
CA ASP A 99 2.05 -16.71 -3.47
C ASP A 99 2.51 -15.54 -4.35
N MET A 100 3.78 -15.56 -4.79
CA MET A 100 4.32 -14.52 -5.68
C MET A 100 3.64 -14.52 -7.05
N ASP A 101 3.37 -15.68 -7.61
CA ASP A 101 2.71 -15.80 -8.90
C ASP A 101 1.25 -15.34 -8.84
N GLN A 102 0.55 -15.60 -7.74
CA GLN A 102 -0.78 -15.08 -7.47
C GLN A 102 -0.78 -13.54 -7.39
N ILE A 103 0.16 -12.94 -6.65
CA ILE A 103 0.30 -11.48 -6.55
C ILE A 103 0.56 -10.87 -7.93
N ARG A 104 1.51 -11.41 -8.69
CA ARG A 104 1.82 -10.95 -10.04
C ARG A 104 0.62 -11.05 -10.98
N LYS A 105 -0.15 -12.13 -10.86
CA LYS A 105 -1.38 -12.31 -11.64
C LYS A 105 -2.41 -11.23 -11.31
N VAL A 106 -2.66 -10.94 -10.03
CA VAL A 106 -3.60 -9.90 -9.62
C VAL A 106 -3.17 -8.53 -10.17
N ILE A 107 -1.89 -8.19 -10.11
CA ILE A 107 -1.33 -6.94 -10.65
C ILE A 107 -1.54 -6.88 -12.17
N SER A 108 -1.23 -7.97 -12.88
CA SER A 108 -1.42 -8.07 -14.33
C SER A 108 -2.89 -7.90 -14.73
N ASP A 109 -3.79 -8.61 -14.05
CA ASP A 109 -5.24 -8.57 -14.31
C ASP A 109 -5.82 -7.16 -14.03
N PHE A 110 -5.28 -6.45 -13.05
CA PHE A 110 -5.67 -5.07 -12.77
C PHE A 110 -5.19 -4.11 -13.86
N ASN A 111 -3.95 -4.22 -14.28
CA ASN A 111 -3.37 -3.36 -15.30
C ASN A 111 -4.02 -3.58 -16.68
N ALA A 112 -4.49 -4.79 -16.97
CA ALA A 112 -5.20 -5.10 -18.23
C ALA A 112 -6.61 -4.47 -18.30
N LYS A 113 -7.15 -3.95 -17.18
CA LYS A 113 -8.48 -3.30 -17.10
C LYS A 113 -8.42 -1.77 -17.19
N LYS A 114 -7.22 -1.20 -17.22
CA LYS A 114 -6.97 0.24 -17.42
C LYS A 114 -6.86 0.57 -18.91
#